data_26e69638a0a36a8931af65d8be8b033f
#
_entry.id   26e69638a0a36a8931af65d8be8b033f
#
_cell.length_a   1.000
_cell.length_b   1.000
_cell.length_c   1.000
_cell.angle_alpha   90.00
_cell.angle_beta   90.00
_cell.angle_gamma   90.00
#
_symmetry.space_group_name_H-M   'P 1'
#
loop_
_entity.id
_entity.type
_entity.pdbx_description
1 polymer ?
#
loop_
_entity_poly.entity_id
_entity_poly.type
_entity_poly.pdbx_seq_one_letter_code
_entity_poly.pdbx_strand_id
1 'polypeptide(L)'
;NMIYQYGENKFLKKCKQSGVNGLIVVDLPWPENKNFAKKCKKKSIVFVQLLSPTTSRVRMKKIIKDSHEMCYYISMLSTTGGKLKVSPKKILENFNKIKKMNKSKNIVIGFGITNKTISSLKSADGLVVGSQLCKEITKSIKKRQNPVTKLDKIVYSLKRKII
;
A
#
# COMPACT_ATOMS: atom_id res chain seq x y z
N ASN A 1 -1.19 -20.43 3.91
CA ASN A 1 -0.61 -19.42 2.99
C ASN A 1 -0.21 -20.09 1.68
N MET A 2 -0.73 -19.58 0.56
CA MET A 2 -0.52 -20.16 -0.78
C MET A 2 0.95 -20.07 -1.24
N ILE A 3 1.67 -19.01 -0.87
CA ILE A 3 3.09 -18.86 -1.19
C ILE A 3 3.92 -19.97 -0.53
N TYR A 4 3.59 -20.30 0.72
CA TYR A 4 4.25 -21.35 1.46
C TYR A 4 4.02 -22.72 0.81
N GLN A 5 2.77 -23.02 0.44
CA GLN A 5 2.42 -24.28 -0.25
C GLN A 5 3.05 -24.39 -1.64
N TYR A 6 3.12 -23.29 -2.39
CA TYR A 6 3.78 -23.27 -3.70
C TYR A 6 5.31 -23.42 -3.61
N GLY A 7 5.87 -23.10 -2.45
CA GLY A 7 7.30 -23.05 -2.17
C GLY A 7 7.88 -21.66 -2.45
N GLU A 8 8.34 -20.99 -1.38
CA GLU A 8 8.80 -19.59 -1.41
C GLU A 8 9.85 -19.32 -2.50
N ASN A 9 10.86 -20.21 -2.63
CA ASN A 9 11.94 -20.03 -3.61
C ASN A 9 11.41 -20.14 -5.06
N LYS A 10 10.51 -21.10 -5.31
CA LYS A 10 9.86 -21.30 -6.61
C LYS A 10 8.98 -20.11 -6.95
N PHE A 11 8.20 -19.61 -5.98
CA PHE A 11 7.38 -18.43 -6.11
C PHE A 11 8.20 -17.19 -6.47
N LEU A 12 9.26 -16.90 -5.72
CA LEU A 12 10.12 -15.75 -5.99
C LEU A 12 10.86 -15.83 -7.32
N LYS A 13 11.25 -17.05 -7.76
CA LYS A 13 11.80 -17.26 -9.10
C LYS A 13 10.78 -16.86 -10.18
N LYS A 14 9.53 -17.31 -10.00
CA LYS A 14 8.43 -16.99 -10.93
C LYS A 14 8.11 -15.49 -10.92
N CYS A 15 8.04 -14.86 -9.74
CA CYS A 15 7.88 -13.41 -9.61
C CYS A 15 8.93 -12.65 -10.44
N LYS A 16 10.21 -13.02 -10.29
CA LYS A 16 11.29 -12.37 -11.03
C LYS A 16 11.15 -12.55 -12.55
N GLN A 17 10.84 -13.75 -13.00
CA GLN A 17 10.61 -14.05 -14.42
C GLN A 17 9.42 -13.27 -15.01
N SER A 18 8.43 -12.97 -14.17
CA SER A 18 7.22 -12.22 -14.56
C SER A 18 7.35 -10.69 -14.36
N GLY A 19 8.54 -10.19 -14.04
CA GLY A 19 8.78 -8.74 -13.88
C GLY A 19 8.21 -8.14 -12.61
N VAL A 20 7.90 -8.94 -11.57
CA VAL A 20 7.39 -8.43 -10.28
C VAL A 20 8.50 -7.72 -9.52
N ASN A 21 8.28 -6.45 -9.18
CA ASN A 21 9.24 -5.60 -8.48
C ASN A 21 9.02 -5.58 -6.96
N GLY A 22 7.81 -5.86 -6.48
CA GLY A 22 7.51 -5.85 -5.04
C GLY A 22 6.31 -6.71 -4.70
N LEU A 23 6.22 -7.07 -3.42
CA LEU A 23 5.17 -7.93 -2.87
C LEU A 23 4.56 -7.31 -1.61
N ILE A 24 3.24 -7.34 -1.52
CA ILE A 24 2.47 -7.13 -0.30
C ILE A 24 1.87 -8.48 0.09
N VAL A 25 2.22 -9.02 1.26
CA VAL A 25 1.70 -10.30 1.76
C VAL A 25 1.02 -10.05 3.11
N VAL A 26 -0.30 -9.94 3.06
CA VAL A 26 -1.12 -9.49 4.21
C VAL A 26 -1.11 -10.49 5.35
N ASP A 27 -1.14 -11.77 5.03
CA ASP A 27 -1.19 -12.91 5.97
C ASP A 27 0.20 -13.39 6.43
N LEU A 28 1.24 -12.61 6.17
CA LEU A 28 2.60 -12.86 6.66
C LEU A 28 3.16 -11.60 7.36
N PRO A 29 2.74 -11.32 8.61
CA PRO A 29 3.12 -10.11 9.33
C PRO A 29 4.55 -10.18 9.87
N TRP A 30 5.06 -9.06 10.36
CA TRP A 30 6.32 -9.02 11.12
C TRP A 30 6.08 -9.57 12.54
N PRO A 31 6.97 -10.41 13.15
CA PRO A 31 8.33 -10.74 12.66
C PRO A 31 8.42 -11.99 11.78
N GLU A 32 7.33 -12.70 11.55
CA GLU A 32 7.29 -13.98 10.84
C GLU A 32 7.78 -13.85 9.40
N ASN A 33 7.56 -12.68 8.79
CA ASN A 33 7.99 -12.38 7.41
C ASN A 33 9.50 -12.18 7.23
N LYS A 34 10.30 -12.09 8.29
CA LYS A 34 11.72 -11.71 8.21
C LYS A 34 12.52 -12.58 7.23
N ASN A 35 12.34 -13.87 7.29
CA ASN A 35 13.06 -14.82 6.42
C ASN A 35 12.63 -14.67 4.96
N PHE A 36 11.32 -14.56 4.73
CA PHE A 36 10.79 -14.35 3.38
C PHE A 36 11.21 -12.99 2.80
N ALA A 37 11.16 -11.92 3.59
CA ALA A 37 11.64 -10.59 3.18
C ALA A 37 13.13 -10.60 2.80
N LYS A 38 13.99 -11.33 3.55
CA LYS A 38 15.40 -11.54 3.16
C LYS A 38 15.54 -12.25 1.82
N LYS A 39 14.71 -13.28 1.56
CA LYS A 39 14.69 -13.98 0.26
C LYS A 39 14.25 -13.06 -0.87
N CYS A 40 13.23 -12.22 -0.65
CA CYS A 40 12.79 -11.19 -1.58
C CYS A 40 13.95 -10.25 -1.95
N LYS A 41 14.65 -9.72 -0.94
CA LYS A 41 15.79 -8.81 -1.14
C LYS A 41 16.89 -9.43 -1.99
N LYS A 42 17.23 -10.71 -1.76
CA LYS A 42 18.22 -11.44 -2.58
C LYS A 42 17.81 -11.59 -4.05
N LYS A 43 16.53 -11.43 -4.36
CA LYS A 43 15.98 -11.47 -5.74
C LYS A 43 15.64 -10.08 -6.29
N SER A 44 16.06 -9.00 -5.61
CA SER A 44 15.72 -7.62 -5.96
C SER A 44 14.20 -7.41 -6.06
N ILE A 45 13.45 -8.03 -5.14
CA ILE A 45 12.00 -7.86 -4.97
C ILE A 45 11.77 -7.13 -3.66
N VAL A 46 11.08 -6.00 -3.69
CA VAL A 46 10.75 -5.24 -2.49
C VAL A 46 9.66 -5.98 -1.70
N PHE A 47 9.93 -6.30 -0.44
CA PHE A 47 8.88 -6.75 0.48
C PHE A 47 8.31 -5.55 1.22
N VAL A 48 7.06 -5.22 0.95
CA VAL A 48 6.40 -4.05 1.54
C VAL A 48 5.82 -4.41 2.90
N GLN A 49 6.35 -3.78 3.95
CA GLN A 49 5.85 -3.96 5.31
C GLN A 49 4.55 -3.19 5.52
N LEU A 50 3.60 -3.82 6.21
CA LEU A 50 2.33 -3.21 6.57
C LEU A 50 2.39 -2.59 7.97
N LEU A 51 1.89 -1.38 8.09
CA LEU A 51 1.71 -0.65 9.34
C LEU A 51 0.22 -0.30 9.52
N SER A 52 -0.30 -0.41 10.73
CA SER A 52 -1.69 -0.08 11.03
C SER A 52 -1.80 0.88 12.21
N PRO A 53 -2.95 1.56 12.40
CA PRO A 53 -3.20 2.40 13.57
C PRO A 53 -3.08 1.66 14.91
N THR A 54 -3.28 0.32 14.88
CA THR A 54 -3.18 -0.54 16.07
C THR A 54 -1.77 -1.06 16.34
N THR A 55 -0.82 -0.82 15.42
CA THR A 55 0.57 -1.24 15.63
C THR A 55 1.20 -0.39 16.73
N SER A 56 1.66 -1.03 17.82
CA SER A 56 2.32 -0.32 18.92
C SER A 56 3.58 0.41 18.44
N ARG A 57 3.92 1.52 19.10
CA ARG A 57 5.08 2.34 18.73
C ARG A 57 6.39 1.55 18.73
N VAL A 58 6.58 0.65 19.68
CA VAL A 58 7.79 -0.20 19.79
C VAL A 58 7.86 -1.15 18.59
N ARG A 59 6.76 -1.86 18.29
CA ARG A 59 6.66 -2.76 17.15
C ARG A 59 6.86 -2.01 15.83
N MET A 60 6.26 -0.84 15.68
CA MET A 60 6.37 0.01 14.49
C MET A 60 7.82 0.41 14.20
N LYS A 61 8.58 0.84 15.21
CA LYS A 61 10.03 1.14 15.06
C LYS A 61 10.81 -0.08 14.55
N LYS A 62 10.52 -1.28 15.07
CA LYS A 62 11.19 -2.51 14.65
C LYS A 62 10.83 -2.86 13.20
N ILE A 63 9.55 -2.78 12.82
CA ILE A 63 9.09 -3.02 11.45
C ILE A 63 9.79 -2.06 10.48
N ILE A 64 9.82 -0.76 10.78
CA ILE A 64 10.44 0.27 9.92
C ILE A 64 11.94 0.02 9.78
N LYS A 65 12.62 -0.35 10.87
CA LYS A 65 14.06 -0.70 10.83
C LYS A 65 14.32 -1.88 9.90
N ASP A 66 13.50 -2.93 9.98
CA ASP A 66 13.65 -4.16 9.19
C ASP A 66 13.06 -4.04 7.77
N SER A 67 12.31 -2.95 7.46
CA SER A 67 11.68 -2.77 6.16
C SER A 67 12.70 -2.51 5.06
N HIS A 68 12.33 -2.88 3.83
CA HIS A 68 13.04 -2.44 2.63
C HIS A 68 12.81 -0.93 2.41
N GLU A 69 12.62 -0.50 1.20
CA GLU A 69 12.54 0.93 0.85
C GLU A 69 11.21 1.58 1.25
N MET A 70 10.13 0.78 1.32
CA MET A 70 8.77 1.28 1.48
C MET A 70 7.99 0.51 2.54
N CYS A 71 7.17 1.25 3.30
CA CYS A 71 6.11 0.70 4.15
C CYS A 71 4.75 1.19 3.68
N TYR A 72 3.74 0.36 3.82
CA TYR A 72 2.36 0.69 3.51
C TYR A 72 1.59 0.92 4.82
N TYR A 73 1.15 2.15 5.03
CA TYR A 73 0.33 2.51 6.18
C TYR A 73 -1.16 2.34 5.85
N ILE A 74 -1.79 1.39 6.52
CA ILE A 74 -3.24 1.16 6.46
C ILE A 74 -3.90 2.23 7.31
N SER A 75 -4.50 3.24 6.69
CA SER A 75 -4.99 4.43 7.40
C SER A 75 -6.28 4.21 8.20
N MET A 76 -6.95 3.06 8.04
CA MET A 76 -8.22 2.77 8.69
C MET A 76 -8.39 1.28 8.98
N LEU A 77 -9.16 0.98 10.03
CA LEU A 77 -9.58 -0.37 10.40
C LEU A 77 -10.94 -0.67 9.77
N SER A 78 -10.99 -0.98 8.50
CA SER A 78 -12.20 -1.45 7.82
C SER A 78 -11.83 -2.28 6.60
N THR A 79 -12.81 -3.00 6.06
CA THR A 79 -12.65 -3.75 4.81
C THR A 79 -12.41 -2.82 3.62
N THR A 80 -11.77 -3.34 2.59
CA THR A 80 -11.54 -2.63 1.32
C THR A 80 -12.84 -2.03 0.78
N GLY A 81 -12.84 -0.74 0.47
CA GLY A 81 -14.03 -0.01 -0.01
C GLY A 81 -14.95 0.54 1.09
N GLY A 82 -14.63 0.33 2.37
CA GLY A 82 -15.37 0.90 3.50
C GLY A 82 -15.29 2.43 3.57
N LYS A 83 -16.25 3.05 4.27
CA LYS A 83 -16.25 4.51 4.50
C LYS A 83 -15.11 4.89 5.45
N LEU A 84 -14.45 6.01 5.16
CA LEU A 84 -13.41 6.57 6.02
C LEU A 84 -14.02 6.98 7.37
N LYS A 85 -13.67 6.26 8.45
CA LYS A 85 -14.10 6.59 9.83
C LYS A 85 -13.10 7.53 10.54
N VAL A 86 -11.94 7.78 9.94
CA VAL A 86 -10.87 8.60 10.50
C VAL A 86 -10.67 9.83 9.60
N SER A 87 -10.59 11.02 10.20
CA SER A 87 -10.39 12.25 9.42
C SER A 87 -9.02 12.26 8.71
N PRO A 88 -8.91 12.89 7.52
CA PRO A 88 -7.62 13.05 6.83
C PRO A 88 -6.54 13.70 7.71
N LYS A 89 -6.92 14.66 8.55
CA LYS A 89 -6.03 15.31 9.54
C LYS A 89 -5.40 14.26 10.48
N LYS A 90 -6.22 13.37 11.03
CA LYS A 90 -5.75 12.33 11.94
C LYS A 90 -4.84 11.31 11.24
N ILE A 91 -5.14 11.00 9.98
CA ILE A 91 -4.28 10.14 9.13
C ILE A 91 -2.90 10.77 8.95
N LEU A 92 -2.83 12.06 8.63
CA LEU A 92 -1.57 12.80 8.48
C LEU A 92 -0.80 12.92 9.81
N GLU A 93 -1.48 13.16 10.92
CA GLU A 93 -0.83 13.15 12.24
C GLU A 93 -0.12 11.81 12.49
N ASN A 94 -0.79 10.71 12.21
CA ASN A 94 -0.21 9.37 12.36
C ASN A 94 0.93 9.13 11.35
N PHE A 95 0.75 9.50 10.08
CA PHE A 95 1.81 9.46 9.08
C PHE A 95 3.05 10.23 9.55
N ASN A 96 2.89 11.46 10.04
CA ASN A 96 4.00 12.27 10.52
C ASN A 96 4.71 11.64 11.73
N LYS A 97 3.96 10.98 12.64
CA LYS A 97 4.56 10.22 13.75
C LYS A 97 5.41 9.05 13.24
N ILE A 98 4.94 8.34 12.20
CA ILE A 98 5.67 7.24 11.57
C ILE A 98 6.91 7.78 10.86
N LYS A 99 6.76 8.82 10.07
CA LYS A 99 7.85 9.45 9.30
C LYS A 99 8.98 9.98 10.19
N LYS A 100 8.64 10.51 11.38
CA LYS A 100 9.63 10.93 12.40
C LYS A 100 10.48 9.77 12.93
N MET A 101 10.03 8.52 12.84
CA MET A 101 10.80 7.36 13.29
C MET A 101 11.95 7.02 12.32
N ASN A 102 11.74 7.25 11.02
CA ASN A 102 12.78 7.13 10.00
C ASN A 102 12.40 7.99 8.77
N LYS A 103 13.09 9.11 8.60
CA LYS A 103 12.84 10.07 7.52
C LYS A 103 13.18 9.53 6.12
N SER A 104 14.12 8.58 6.03
CA SER A 104 14.56 8.03 4.74
C SER A 104 13.61 6.98 4.15
N LYS A 105 12.70 6.44 4.95
CA LYS A 105 11.73 5.43 4.47
C LYS A 105 10.54 6.08 3.79
N ASN A 106 10.14 5.53 2.67
CA ASN A 106 8.90 5.91 1.99
C ASN A 106 7.71 5.27 2.69
N ILE A 107 6.78 6.09 3.17
CA ILE A 107 5.56 5.65 3.82
C ILE A 107 4.39 6.01 2.91
N VAL A 108 3.82 5.02 2.24
CA VAL A 108 2.63 5.22 1.41
C VAL A 108 1.37 5.01 2.23
N ILE A 109 0.37 5.85 2.02
CA ILE A 109 -0.93 5.74 2.69
C ILE A 109 -1.92 5.05 1.78
N GLY A 110 -2.59 4.02 2.27
CA GLY A 110 -3.69 3.37 1.57
C GLY A 110 -4.97 3.33 2.40
N PHE A 111 -6.05 2.92 1.73
CA PHE A 111 -7.43 2.93 2.22
C PHE A 111 -8.05 4.32 2.38
N GLY A 112 -9.30 4.44 1.94
CA GLY A 112 -10.09 5.67 2.04
C GLY A 112 -9.59 6.83 1.18
N ILE A 113 -8.64 6.58 0.26
CA ILE A 113 -8.16 7.59 -0.68
C ILE A 113 -9.15 7.73 -1.82
N THR A 114 -9.72 8.90 -1.94
CA THR A 114 -10.72 9.26 -2.95
C THR A 114 -10.43 10.64 -3.51
N ASN A 115 -11.16 11.02 -4.54
CA ASN A 115 -11.09 12.36 -5.12
C ASN A 115 -11.40 13.49 -4.11
N LYS A 116 -12.14 13.16 -3.02
CA LYS A 116 -12.50 14.13 -1.95
C LYS A 116 -11.41 14.23 -0.87
N THR A 117 -10.66 13.17 -0.61
CA THR A 117 -9.70 13.12 0.50
C THR A 117 -8.25 13.29 0.08
N ILE A 118 -7.95 13.09 -1.21
CA ILE A 118 -6.58 13.03 -1.71
C ILE A 118 -5.80 14.33 -1.49
N SER A 119 -6.41 15.49 -1.73
CA SER A 119 -5.75 16.80 -1.55
C SER A 119 -5.32 17.05 -0.09
N SER A 120 -6.12 16.55 0.86
CA SER A 120 -5.81 16.67 2.29
C SER A 120 -4.65 15.77 2.73
N LEU A 121 -4.21 14.84 1.89
CA LEU A 121 -3.16 13.86 2.19
C LEU A 121 -1.91 14.06 1.30
N LYS A 122 -1.83 15.14 0.54
CA LYS A 122 -0.78 15.40 -0.45
C LYS A 122 0.65 15.44 0.12
N SER A 123 0.81 15.69 1.41
CA SER A 123 2.12 15.71 2.08
C SER A 123 2.66 14.32 2.44
N ALA A 124 1.93 13.24 2.14
CA ALA A 124 2.45 11.89 2.30
C ALA A 124 3.46 11.55 1.19
N ASP A 125 4.37 10.60 1.45
CA ASP A 125 5.34 10.15 0.44
C ASP A 125 4.67 9.48 -0.77
N GLY A 126 3.45 8.95 -0.60
CA GLY A 126 2.66 8.37 -1.67
C GLY A 126 1.25 7.99 -1.20
N LEU A 127 0.34 7.92 -2.15
CA LEU A 127 -1.06 7.58 -1.91
C LEU A 127 -1.50 6.43 -2.81
N VAL A 128 -2.18 5.43 -2.23
CA VAL A 128 -2.64 4.25 -2.97
C VAL A 128 -4.15 4.33 -3.16
N VAL A 129 -4.58 4.42 -4.42
CA VAL A 129 -5.99 4.48 -4.83
C VAL A 129 -6.39 3.16 -5.46
N GLY A 130 -7.28 2.42 -4.82
CA GLY A 130 -7.75 1.12 -5.32
C GLY A 130 -9.25 1.13 -5.63
N SER A 131 -10.08 1.08 -4.60
CA SER A 131 -11.52 0.87 -4.70
C SER A 131 -12.25 1.87 -5.62
N GLN A 132 -11.77 3.10 -5.71
CA GLN A 132 -12.37 4.11 -6.60
C GLN A 132 -12.18 3.72 -8.07
N LEU A 133 -10.98 3.25 -8.44
CA LEU A 133 -10.67 2.81 -9.79
C LEU A 133 -11.45 1.54 -10.14
N CYS A 134 -11.48 0.55 -9.24
CA CYS A 134 -12.24 -0.68 -9.43
C CYS A 134 -13.76 -0.40 -9.62
N LYS A 135 -14.33 0.52 -8.85
CA LYS A 135 -15.73 0.93 -9.01
C LYS A 135 -16.01 1.53 -10.38
N GLU A 136 -15.09 2.33 -10.92
CA GLU A 136 -15.27 2.92 -12.25
C GLU A 136 -15.11 1.88 -13.35
N ILE A 137 -14.20 0.91 -13.20
CA ILE A 137 -14.10 -0.24 -14.12
C ILE A 137 -15.43 -0.97 -14.16
N THR A 138 -15.96 -1.37 -13.01
CA THR A 138 -17.25 -2.07 -12.90
C THR A 138 -18.38 -1.28 -13.54
N LYS A 139 -18.45 0.01 -13.29
CA LYS A 139 -19.48 0.90 -13.85
C LYS A 139 -19.37 1.02 -15.38
N SER A 140 -18.15 1.12 -15.88
CA SER A 140 -17.90 1.21 -17.34
C SER A 140 -18.28 -0.08 -18.05
N ILE A 141 -17.91 -1.24 -17.49
CA ILE A 141 -18.27 -2.57 -18.03
C ILE A 141 -19.80 -2.73 -18.07
N LYS A 142 -20.50 -2.40 -16.99
CA LYS A 142 -21.97 -2.47 -16.94
C LYS A 142 -22.64 -1.60 -18.00
N LYS A 143 -22.01 -0.49 -18.38
CA LYS A 143 -22.48 0.42 -19.44
C LYS A 143 -21.95 0.08 -20.83
N ARG A 144 -21.25 -1.03 -21.00
CA ARG A 144 -20.58 -1.44 -22.26
C ARG A 144 -19.66 -0.34 -22.81
N GLN A 145 -18.97 0.41 -21.92
CA GLN A 145 -18.06 1.49 -22.29
C GLN A 145 -16.62 1.07 -21.98
N ASN A 146 -15.67 1.54 -22.77
CA ASN A 146 -14.25 1.31 -22.51
C ASN A 146 -13.85 1.98 -21.18
N PRO A 147 -13.37 1.23 -20.18
CA PRO A 147 -12.97 1.80 -18.89
C PRO A 147 -11.68 2.62 -18.98
N VAL A 148 -10.78 2.34 -19.93
CA VAL A 148 -9.44 2.94 -20.01
C VAL A 148 -9.49 4.45 -20.07
N THR A 149 -10.24 5.03 -20.98
CA THR A 149 -10.36 6.50 -21.15
C THR A 149 -10.88 7.20 -19.88
N LYS A 150 -11.80 6.54 -19.17
CA LYS A 150 -12.34 7.09 -17.91
C LYS A 150 -11.36 6.99 -16.77
N LEU A 151 -10.66 5.86 -16.67
CA LEU A 151 -9.61 5.68 -15.67
C LEU A 151 -8.49 6.68 -15.86
N ASP A 152 -8.06 6.89 -17.08
CA ASP A 152 -7.02 7.87 -17.41
C ASP A 152 -7.41 9.28 -16.92
N LYS A 153 -8.62 9.74 -17.24
CA LYS A 153 -9.15 11.02 -16.74
C LYS A 153 -9.18 11.09 -15.21
N ILE A 154 -9.58 10.00 -14.53
CA ILE A 154 -9.62 9.95 -13.06
C ILE A 154 -8.22 10.01 -12.49
N VAL A 155 -7.29 9.22 -12.99
CA VAL A 155 -5.90 9.19 -12.52
C VAL A 155 -5.25 10.57 -12.75
N TYR A 156 -5.44 11.17 -13.90
CA TYR A 156 -4.95 12.52 -14.18
C TYR A 156 -5.51 13.57 -13.21
N SER A 157 -6.84 13.54 -12.96
CA SER A 157 -7.48 14.41 -11.99
C SER A 157 -6.95 14.23 -10.57
N LEU A 158 -6.71 12.98 -10.16
CA LEU A 158 -6.14 12.68 -8.84
C LEU A 158 -4.70 13.19 -8.73
N LYS A 159 -3.89 12.97 -9.78
CA LYS A 159 -2.49 13.42 -9.84
C LYS A 159 -2.39 14.92 -9.69
N ARG A 160 -3.21 15.71 -10.42
CA ARG A 160 -3.23 17.18 -10.32
C ARG A 160 -3.55 17.74 -8.93
N LYS A 161 -4.15 16.94 -8.06
CA LYS A 161 -4.50 17.37 -6.69
C LYS A 161 -3.38 17.19 -5.68
N ILE A 162 -2.31 16.49 -6.04
CA ILE A 162 -1.18 16.19 -5.15
C ILE A 162 0.14 16.79 -5.64
N ILE A 163 0.16 17.29 -6.84
CA ILE A 163 1.23 18.14 -7.39
C ILE A 163 0.85 19.60 -7.15
#